data_719bdcf5fee85fc08b97f141d1d5c3bd
#
_entry.id   719bdcf5fee85fc08b97f141d1d5c3bd
#
_cell.length_a   1.000
_cell.length_b   1.000
_cell.length_c   1.000
_cell.angle_alpha   90.00
_cell.angle_beta   90.00
_cell.angle_gamma   90.00
#
_symmetry.space_group_name_H-M   'P 1'
#
loop_
_entity.id
_entity.type
_entity.pdbx_description
1 polymer ?
#
loop_
_entity_poly.entity_id
_entity_poly.type
_entity_poly.pdbx_seq_one_letter_code
_entity_poly.pdbx_strand_id
1 'polypeptide(L)'
;IDKKVFNVSDNILAEGASATDILENIPSVEVDTEGNVSLRNNSSVEIWINGKPSGLSDTDKGQVLEMLPAETIEKVELITNPSAKYNPEGSVGIINIVMKESHKGGYFGSVTAGTNYQEGNDYPGGNLGLNFNYNQGKWDFFLNASGRHHLRTNSSYNNRTSFDAGKDTTYLNQTSNNINRFYNGFLRTGFTYRIDKQNEIGMSAFGAYNHFDRSSLLHYTSLDQNKDTTNTRNRTTNSLGDMAFYNATIDYKHKFVAD
;
A
#
# COMPACT_ATOMS: atom_id res chain seq x y z
N ILE A 1 24.14 -10.81 7.89
CA ILE A 1 22.88 -10.13 7.51
C ILE A 1 21.80 -11.17 7.57
N ASP A 2 20.86 -11.02 8.49
CA ASP A 2 19.70 -11.91 8.59
C ASP A 2 18.66 -11.43 7.57
N LYS A 3 18.66 -12.10 6.40
CA LYS A 3 17.78 -11.79 5.28
C LYS A 3 16.85 -12.97 5.01
N LYS A 4 15.55 -12.75 5.12
CA LYS A 4 14.52 -13.70 4.72
C LYS A 4 13.92 -13.27 3.39
N VAL A 5 13.65 -14.23 2.50
CA VAL A 5 13.11 -13.99 1.17
C VAL A 5 11.79 -14.73 1.02
N PHE A 6 10.76 -14.04 0.56
CA PHE A 6 9.42 -14.57 0.28
C PHE A 6 9.09 -14.34 -1.18
N ASN A 7 8.92 -15.40 -1.95
CA ASN A 7 8.55 -15.33 -3.35
C ASN A 7 7.05 -15.04 -3.48
N VAL A 8 6.71 -14.06 -4.28
CA VAL A 8 5.32 -13.65 -4.54
C VAL A 8 4.80 -14.26 -5.84
N SER A 9 5.68 -14.51 -6.81
CA SER A 9 5.32 -15.01 -8.15
C SER A 9 4.64 -16.38 -8.16
N ASP A 10 4.80 -17.18 -7.11
CA ASP A 10 4.22 -18.51 -6.99
C ASP A 10 2.91 -18.52 -6.19
N ASN A 11 2.43 -17.34 -5.76
CA ASN A 11 1.26 -17.22 -4.91
C ASN A 11 0.03 -16.84 -5.75
N ILE A 12 -0.97 -17.72 -5.80
CA ILE A 12 -2.26 -17.51 -6.49
C ILE A 12 -3.01 -16.28 -5.93
N LEU A 13 -2.71 -15.87 -4.70
CA LEU A 13 -3.30 -14.68 -4.06
C LEU A 13 -2.78 -13.35 -4.63
N ALA A 14 -1.79 -13.36 -5.53
CA ALA A 14 -1.21 -12.14 -6.08
C ALA A 14 -2.08 -11.49 -7.17
N GLU A 15 -3.03 -12.22 -7.77
CA GLU A 15 -3.88 -11.66 -8.82
C GLU A 15 -4.92 -10.69 -8.24
N GLY A 16 -4.80 -9.42 -8.62
CA GLY A 16 -5.69 -8.34 -8.17
C GLY A 16 -5.43 -7.84 -6.74
N ALA A 17 -4.43 -8.38 -6.04
CA ALA A 17 -4.00 -7.96 -4.72
C ALA A 17 -3.03 -6.77 -4.79
N SER A 18 -2.84 -6.09 -3.66
CA SER A 18 -1.83 -5.05 -3.46
C SER A 18 -0.56 -5.61 -2.78
N ALA A 19 0.49 -4.79 -2.70
CA ALA A 19 1.66 -5.16 -1.89
C ALA A 19 1.29 -5.30 -0.41
N THR A 20 0.34 -4.52 0.08
CA THR A 20 -0.19 -4.61 1.45
C THR A 20 -0.77 -5.99 1.71
N ASP A 21 -1.63 -6.51 0.82
CA ASP A 21 -2.23 -7.83 0.93
C ASP A 21 -1.18 -8.96 0.97
N ILE A 22 -0.08 -8.78 0.23
CA ILE A 22 1.05 -9.74 0.29
C ILE A 22 1.80 -9.65 1.62
N LEU A 23 2.04 -8.42 2.11
CA LEU A 23 2.77 -8.20 3.35
C LEU A 23 2.03 -8.77 4.56
N GLU A 24 0.71 -8.71 4.61
CA GLU A 24 -0.13 -9.32 5.65
C GLU A 24 0.08 -10.84 5.78
N ASN A 25 0.45 -11.51 4.68
CA ASN A 25 0.71 -12.95 4.67
C ASN A 25 2.17 -13.31 5.00
N ILE A 26 3.04 -12.34 5.25
CA ILE A 26 4.45 -12.58 5.57
C ILE A 26 4.65 -12.69 7.08
N PRO A 27 5.19 -13.80 7.59
CA PRO A 27 5.46 -13.97 9.01
C PRO A 27 6.34 -12.85 9.58
N SER A 28 5.96 -12.30 10.72
CA SER A 28 6.62 -11.21 11.43
C SER A 28 6.37 -9.81 10.84
N VAL A 29 5.57 -9.69 9.79
CA VAL A 29 5.05 -8.42 9.29
C VAL A 29 3.60 -8.29 9.75
N GLU A 30 3.24 -7.13 10.23
CA GLU A 30 1.88 -6.79 10.63
C GLU A 30 1.47 -5.53 9.88
N VAL A 31 0.26 -5.50 9.39
CA VAL A 31 -0.34 -4.35 8.73
C VAL A 31 -1.60 -3.96 9.50
N ASP A 32 -1.68 -2.73 9.94
CA ASP A 32 -2.86 -2.24 10.65
C ASP A 32 -3.99 -1.84 9.68
N THR A 33 -5.14 -1.49 10.23
CA THR A 33 -6.33 -1.09 9.45
C THR A 33 -6.15 0.20 8.67
N GLU A 34 -5.16 1.00 9.02
CA GLU A 34 -4.75 2.22 8.34
C GLU A 34 -3.69 1.96 7.24
N GLY A 35 -3.18 0.73 7.13
CA GLY A 35 -2.17 0.32 6.17
C GLY A 35 -0.73 0.55 6.64
N ASN A 36 -0.51 0.90 7.92
CA ASN A 36 0.84 1.05 8.44
C ASN A 36 1.47 -0.32 8.65
N VAL A 37 2.71 -0.44 8.19
CA VAL A 37 3.45 -1.69 8.25
C VAL A 37 4.41 -1.70 9.43
N SER A 38 4.38 -2.77 10.20
CA SER A 38 5.32 -3.03 11.29
C SER A 38 6.05 -4.35 11.09
N LEU A 39 7.26 -4.44 11.61
CA LEU A 39 8.07 -5.65 11.63
C LEU A 39 8.38 -6.03 13.07
N ARG A 40 7.89 -7.20 13.52
CA ARG A 40 8.04 -7.66 14.93
C ARG A 40 7.51 -6.61 15.92
N ASN A 41 6.31 -6.09 15.70
CA ASN A 41 5.65 -5.05 16.51
C ASN A 41 6.40 -3.71 16.55
N ASN A 42 7.28 -3.43 15.61
CA ASN A 42 7.98 -2.15 15.50
C ASN A 42 7.66 -1.46 14.17
N SER A 43 7.13 -0.25 14.26
CA SER A 43 6.73 0.56 13.09
C SER A 43 7.88 1.32 12.42
N SER A 44 9.07 1.37 13.07
CA SER A 44 10.26 2.02 12.50
C SER A 44 10.90 1.14 11.41
N VAL A 45 10.15 0.83 10.35
CA VAL A 45 10.57 -0.02 9.23
C VAL A 45 10.77 0.84 7.99
N GLU A 46 11.87 0.64 7.28
CA GLU A 46 12.08 1.25 5.97
C GLU A 46 11.51 0.37 4.85
N ILE A 47 10.80 0.99 3.93
CA ILE A 47 10.37 0.34 2.69
C ILE A 47 11.37 0.68 1.59
N TRP A 48 11.91 -0.35 0.97
CA TRP A 48 12.81 -0.25 -0.16
C TRP A 48 12.19 -0.87 -1.41
N ILE A 49 12.53 -0.33 -2.57
CA ILE A 49 12.11 -0.87 -3.87
C ILE A 49 13.36 -1.15 -4.68
N ASN A 50 13.54 -2.40 -5.10
CA ASN A 50 14.72 -2.88 -5.83
C ASN A 50 16.06 -2.51 -5.16
N GLY A 51 16.12 -2.65 -3.82
CA GLY A 51 17.33 -2.39 -3.05
C GLY A 51 17.65 -0.91 -2.83
N LYS A 52 16.75 0.00 -3.14
CA LYS A 52 16.90 1.45 -2.95
C LYS A 52 15.83 1.95 -1.97
N PRO A 53 16.17 2.85 -1.02
CA PRO A 53 15.17 3.48 -0.14
C PRO A 53 14.05 4.10 -0.96
N SER A 54 12.82 3.90 -0.55
CA SER A 54 11.66 4.49 -1.24
C SER A 54 11.52 5.99 -0.99
N GLY A 55 12.12 6.50 0.10
CA GLY A 55 11.97 7.89 0.53
C GLY A 55 10.58 8.22 1.08
N LEU A 56 9.77 7.22 1.37
CA LEU A 56 8.41 7.41 1.88
C LEU A 56 8.44 7.81 3.36
N SER A 57 7.62 8.78 3.72
CA SER A 57 7.35 9.10 5.13
C SER A 57 6.53 7.97 5.78
N ASP A 58 6.51 7.90 7.11
CA ASP A 58 5.75 6.86 7.82
C ASP A 58 4.25 6.91 7.49
N THR A 59 3.72 8.09 7.24
CA THR A 59 2.32 8.30 6.87
C THR A 59 1.98 7.86 5.43
N ASP A 60 2.98 7.81 4.53
CA ASP A 60 2.75 7.54 3.12
C ASP A 60 3.00 6.06 2.75
N LYS A 61 3.74 5.32 3.59
CA LYS A 61 4.12 3.92 3.34
C LYS A 61 2.91 3.04 3.03
N GLY A 62 1.90 3.06 3.90
CA GLY A 62 0.71 2.24 3.75
C GLY A 62 -0.03 2.52 2.45
N GLN A 63 -0.20 3.80 2.11
CA GLN A 63 -0.93 4.18 0.90
C GLN A 63 -0.19 3.79 -0.37
N VAL A 64 1.13 3.95 -0.40
CA VAL A 64 1.94 3.54 -1.56
C VAL A 64 1.94 2.03 -1.73
N LEU A 65 2.02 1.27 -0.63
CA LEU A 65 1.94 -0.19 -0.67
C LEU A 65 0.58 -0.68 -1.17
N GLU A 66 -0.50 -0.03 -0.77
CA GLU A 66 -1.86 -0.33 -1.27
C GLU A 66 -1.99 -0.08 -2.79
N MET A 67 -1.24 0.87 -3.34
CA MET A 67 -1.23 1.18 -4.77
C MET A 67 -0.37 0.23 -5.59
N LEU A 68 0.62 -0.46 -4.98
CA LEU A 68 1.52 -1.36 -5.68
C LEU A 68 0.82 -2.69 -5.99
N PRO A 69 0.61 -3.04 -7.27
CA PRO A 69 -0.01 -4.32 -7.62
C PRO A 69 0.92 -5.49 -7.27
N ALA A 70 0.42 -6.48 -6.55
CA ALA A 70 1.19 -7.66 -6.14
C ALA A 70 1.77 -8.44 -7.34
N GLU A 71 1.04 -8.45 -8.45
CA GLU A 71 1.46 -9.10 -9.69
C GLU A 71 2.75 -8.52 -10.30
N THR A 72 3.13 -7.29 -9.94
CA THR A 72 4.38 -6.66 -10.36
C THR A 72 5.58 -7.02 -9.46
N ILE A 73 5.33 -7.69 -8.33
CA ILE A 73 6.34 -8.04 -7.35
C ILE A 73 6.87 -9.45 -7.63
N GLU A 74 8.19 -9.61 -7.65
CA GLU A 74 8.87 -10.91 -7.75
C GLU A 74 8.96 -11.55 -6.37
N LYS A 75 9.47 -10.80 -5.40
CA LYS A 75 9.72 -11.27 -4.04
C LYS A 75 9.76 -10.11 -3.05
N VAL A 76 9.57 -10.42 -1.79
CA VAL A 76 9.78 -9.52 -0.67
C VAL A 76 10.95 -10.04 0.17
N GLU A 77 11.88 -9.16 0.50
CA GLU A 77 13.05 -9.47 1.29
C GLU A 77 12.97 -8.72 2.63
N LEU A 78 12.95 -9.46 3.73
CA LEU A 78 13.02 -8.87 5.08
C LEU A 78 14.46 -8.85 5.56
N ILE A 79 14.99 -7.69 5.89
CA ILE A 79 16.33 -7.50 6.46
C ILE A 79 16.15 -6.99 7.89
N THR A 80 16.30 -7.89 8.86
CA THR A 80 16.01 -7.60 10.26
C THR A 80 17.19 -6.99 11.04
N ASN A 81 18.40 -7.10 10.50
CA ASN A 81 19.60 -6.49 11.04
C ASN A 81 20.36 -5.80 9.90
N PRO A 82 19.92 -4.61 9.48
CA PRO A 82 20.64 -3.88 8.43
C PRO A 82 22.04 -3.50 8.93
N SER A 83 23.05 -3.76 8.10
CA SER A 83 24.42 -3.34 8.40
C SER A 83 24.57 -1.82 8.21
N ALA A 84 25.65 -1.23 8.74
CA ALA A 84 25.97 0.20 8.59
C ALA A 84 25.98 0.68 7.11
N LYS A 85 26.10 -0.25 6.15
CA LYS A 85 25.97 0.02 4.70
C LYS A 85 24.57 0.52 4.30
N TYR A 86 23.56 0.19 5.06
CA TYR A 86 22.14 0.49 4.76
C TYR A 86 21.60 1.72 5.49
N ASN A 87 22.49 2.53 6.08
CA ASN A 87 22.17 3.76 6.81
C ASN A 87 21.07 3.59 7.87
N PRO A 88 21.39 3.01 9.01
CA PRO A 88 20.41 2.57 9.99
C PRO A 88 20.02 3.67 11.00
N GLU A 89 19.78 4.91 10.59
CA GLU A 89 19.30 5.94 11.51
C GLU A 89 17.92 5.56 12.06
N GLY A 90 17.92 4.68 13.06
CA GLY A 90 16.75 4.33 13.87
C GLY A 90 15.83 3.28 13.28
N SER A 91 16.09 2.70 12.09
CA SER A 91 15.23 1.66 11.53
C SER A 91 15.55 0.28 12.14
N VAL A 92 14.49 -0.43 12.55
CA VAL A 92 14.58 -1.79 13.13
C VAL A 92 14.72 -2.86 12.05
N GLY A 93 14.40 -2.51 10.80
CA GLY A 93 14.50 -3.40 9.67
C GLY A 93 14.14 -2.74 8.35
N ILE A 94 14.41 -3.48 7.28
CA ILE A 94 14.10 -3.06 5.92
C ILE A 94 13.19 -4.11 5.29
N ILE A 95 12.11 -3.67 4.70
CA ILE A 95 11.26 -4.47 3.81
C ILE A 95 11.60 -4.05 2.38
N ASN A 96 12.37 -4.89 1.67
CA ASN A 96 12.73 -4.62 0.29
C ASN A 96 11.80 -5.35 -0.67
N ILE A 97 11.01 -4.60 -1.40
CA ILE A 97 10.12 -5.10 -2.44
C ILE A 97 10.91 -5.18 -3.74
N VAL A 98 11.16 -6.40 -4.20
CA VAL A 98 11.84 -6.65 -5.47
C VAL A 98 10.79 -6.82 -6.55
N MET A 99 10.80 -5.91 -7.50
CA MET A 99 9.87 -5.91 -8.62
C MET A 99 10.34 -6.90 -9.68
N LYS A 100 9.40 -7.53 -10.40
CA LYS A 100 9.71 -8.42 -11.52
C LYS A 100 10.56 -7.71 -12.55
N GLU A 101 11.65 -8.37 -12.95
CA GLU A 101 12.51 -7.95 -14.06
C GLU A 101 12.27 -8.86 -15.27
N SER A 102 12.43 -8.30 -16.46
CA SER A 102 12.38 -9.09 -17.68
C SER A 102 13.67 -9.88 -17.87
N HIS A 103 13.62 -11.19 -17.67
CA HIS A 103 14.79 -12.07 -17.85
C HIS A 103 14.79 -12.82 -19.20
N LYS A 104 13.71 -12.74 -19.98
CA LYS A 104 13.59 -13.42 -21.28
C LYS A 104 13.75 -12.42 -22.42
N GLY A 105 14.59 -12.76 -23.41
CA GLY A 105 14.70 -11.96 -24.64
C GLY A 105 13.36 -11.90 -25.37
N GLY A 106 13.01 -10.73 -25.93
CA GLY A 106 11.76 -10.48 -26.60
C GLY A 106 10.85 -9.50 -25.87
N TYR A 107 9.56 -9.64 -26.08
CA TYR A 107 8.54 -8.86 -25.39
C TYR A 107 7.54 -9.81 -24.71
N PHE A 108 7.05 -9.40 -23.55
CA PHE A 108 5.94 -10.06 -22.89
C PHE A 108 5.16 -9.05 -22.06
N GLY A 109 3.91 -9.36 -21.80
CA GLY A 109 3.07 -8.49 -21.00
C GLY A 109 1.79 -9.19 -20.61
N SER A 110 1.07 -8.55 -19.70
CA SER A 110 -0.24 -8.97 -19.25
C SER A 110 -1.15 -7.76 -19.10
N VAL A 111 -2.44 -8.00 -19.29
CA VAL A 111 -3.51 -7.08 -18.93
C VAL A 111 -4.40 -7.81 -17.94
N THR A 112 -4.62 -7.20 -16.80
CA THR A 112 -5.52 -7.70 -15.77
C THR A 112 -6.70 -6.76 -15.63
N ALA A 113 -7.90 -7.33 -15.49
CA ALA A 113 -9.10 -6.59 -15.18
C ALA A 113 -9.89 -7.38 -14.14
N GLY A 114 -10.31 -6.70 -13.10
CA GLY A 114 -11.07 -7.32 -12.02
C GLY A 114 -12.21 -6.42 -11.58
N THR A 115 -13.22 -7.03 -10.99
CA THR A 115 -14.30 -6.33 -10.30
C THR A 115 -14.53 -7.00 -8.97
N ASN A 116 -14.84 -6.19 -7.96
CA ASN A 116 -15.23 -6.66 -6.65
C ASN A 116 -16.56 -6.02 -6.26
N TYR A 117 -17.37 -6.80 -5.57
CA TYR A 117 -18.66 -6.37 -5.06
C TYR A 117 -18.72 -6.69 -3.56
N GLN A 118 -19.15 -5.71 -2.78
CA GLN A 118 -19.41 -5.88 -1.37
C GLN A 118 -20.91 -5.76 -1.14
N GLU A 119 -21.50 -6.75 -0.49
CA GLU A 119 -22.94 -6.73 -0.15
C GLU A 119 -23.26 -5.49 0.69
N GLY A 120 -24.37 -4.83 0.35
CA GLY A 120 -24.75 -3.55 0.96
C GLY A 120 -24.11 -2.31 0.32
N ASN A 121 -23.35 -2.47 -0.73
CA ASN A 121 -22.80 -1.39 -1.56
C ASN A 121 -23.49 -1.32 -2.90
N ASP A 122 -24.00 -0.14 -3.27
CA ASP A 122 -24.65 0.10 -4.57
C ASP A 122 -23.63 0.22 -5.72
N TYR A 123 -22.33 0.25 -5.44
CA TYR A 123 -21.27 0.48 -6.42
C TYR A 123 -20.21 -0.62 -6.37
N PRO A 124 -20.02 -1.37 -7.45
CA PRO A 124 -18.92 -2.33 -7.55
C PRO A 124 -17.57 -1.58 -7.60
N GLY A 125 -16.57 -2.16 -6.97
CA GLY A 125 -15.18 -1.77 -7.18
C GLY A 125 -14.62 -2.43 -8.45
N GLY A 126 -13.50 -1.94 -8.92
CA GLY A 126 -12.81 -2.51 -10.07
C GLY A 126 -11.35 -2.14 -10.13
N ASN A 127 -10.58 -2.96 -10.82
CA ASN A 127 -9.17 -2.72 -11.10
C ASN A 127 -8.84 -3.05 -12.55
N LEU A 128 -7.88 -2.31 -13.08
CA LEU A 128 -7.26 -2.55 -14.38
C LEU A 128 -5.76 -2.46 -14.21
N GLY A 129 -5.04 -3.46 -14.73
CA GLY A 129 -3.58 -3.51 -14.70
C GLY A 129 -3.01 -3.76 -16.09
N LEU A 130 -1.86 -3.17 -16.36
CA LEU A 130 -1.04 -3.37 -17.54
C LEU A 130 0.39 -3.63 -17.11
N ASN A 131 0.96 -4.71 -17.59
CA ASN A 131 2.35 -5.05 -17.41
C ASN A 131 2.98 -5.31 -18.78
N PHE A 132 4.04 -4.60 -19.12
CA PHE A 132 4.75 -4.78 -20.38
C PHE A 132 6.24 -4.74 -20.15
N ASN A 133 6.94 -5.69 -20.75
CA ASN A 133 8.40 -5.80 -20.71
C ASN A 133 8.92 -6.07 -22.10
N TYR A 134 10.02 -5.43 -22.43
CA TYR A 134 10.75 -5.61 -23.68
C TYR A 134 12.23 -5.75 -23.36
N ASN A 135 12.82 -6.85 -23.82
CA ASN A 135 14.24 -7.13 -23.65
C ASN A 135 14.80 -7.64 -24.99
N GLN A 136 15.54 -6.82 -25.67
CA GLN A 136 16.22 -7.24 -26.92
C GLN A 136 17.53 -6.51 -27.12
N GLY A 137 18.59 -7.28 -27.35
CA GLY A 137 19.93 -6.76 -27.61
C GLY A 137 20.47 -5.97 -26.41
N LYS A 138 20.67 -4.67 -26.60
CA LYS A 138 21.23 -3.77 -25.59
C LYS A 138 20.14 -3.06 -24.75
N TRP A 139 18.86 -3.25 -25.06
CA TRP A 139 17.75 -2.55 -24.46
C TRP A 139 16.89 -3.45 -23.60
N ASP A 140 16.66 -3.01 -22.39
CA ASP A 140 15.58 -3.49 -21.54
C ASP A 140 14.61 -2.34 -21.28
N PHE A 141 13.33 -2.55 -21.46
CA PHE A 141 12.28 -1.60 -21.14
C PHE A 141 11.18 -2.29 -20.35
N PHE A 142 10.62 -1.59 -19.38
CA PHE A 142 9.44 -2.06 -18.65
C PHE A 142 8.42 -0.93 -18.47
N LEU A 143 7.16 -1.32 -18.44
CA LEU A 143 6.02 -0.47 -18.13
C LEU A 143 5.04 -1.26 -17.26
N ASN A 144 4.75 -0.74 -16.07
CA ASN A 144 3.69 -1.24 -15.21
C ASN A 144 2.74 -0.08 -14.94
N ALA A 145 1.47 -0.27 -15.20
CA ALA A 145 0.44 0.72 -14.92
C ALA A 145 -0.77 0.02 -14.30
N SER A 146 -1.39 0.63 -13.33
CA SER A 146 -2.64 0.13 -12.78
C SER A 146 -3.55 1.26 -12.33
N GLY A 147 -4.85 0.99 -12.35
CA GLY A 147 -5.88 1.82 -11.77
C GLY A 147 -6.82 0.95 -10.96
N ARG A 148 -7.23 1.42 -9.80
CA ARG A 148 -8.17 0.73 -8.91
C ARG A 148 -9.18 1.72 -8.36
N HIS A 149 -10.43 1.31 -8.36
CA HIS A 149 -11.51 1.97 -7.64
C HIS A 149 -12.11 0.98 -6.67
N HIS A 150 -12.23 1.37 -5.41
CA HIS A 150 -12.92 0.56 -4.42
C HIS A 150 -13.70 1.43 -3.44
N LEU A 151 -14.78 0.86 -2.95
CA LEU A 151 -15.64 1.42 -1.93
C LEU A 151 -15.52 0.57 -0.67
N ARG A 152 -15.36 1.22 0.47
CA ARG A 152 -15.35 0.56 1.77
C ARG A 152 -16.39 1.20 2.66
N THR A 153 -17.34 0.40 3.15
CA THR A 153 -18.33 0.84 4.14
C THR A 153 -18.03 0.21 5.49
N ASN A 154 -18.20 1.00 6.54
CA ASN A 154 -18.02 0.53 7.91
C ASN A 154 -19.10 1.16 8.79
N SER A 155 -19.75 0.35 9.62
CA SER A 155 -20.68 0.79 10.65
C SER A 155 -20.16 0.39 12.02
N SER A 156 -20.18 1.32 12.96
CA SER A 156 -19.80 1.08 14.35
C SER A 156 -20.80 1.70 15.30
N TYR A 157 -20.91 1.13 16.48
CA TYR A 157 -21.70 1.72 17.57
C TYR A 157 -20.87 1.81 18.84
N ASN A 158 -21.16 2.82 19.64
CA ASN A 158 -20.54 3.05 20.93
C ASN A 158 -21.62 3.46 21.92
N ASN A 159 -21.71 2.75 23.05
CA ASN A 159 -22.62 3.04 24.13
C ASN A 159 -21.82 3.47 25.36
N ARG A 160 -22.03 4.68 25.81
CA ARG A 160 -21.37 5.26 26.96
C ARG A 160 -22.39 5.50 28.10
N THR A 161 -22.06 5.02 29.29
CA THR A 161 -22.77 5.32 30.51
C THR A 161 -21.93 6.25 31.35
N SER A 162 -22.51 7.35 31.81
CA SER A 162 -21.84 8.33 32.69
C SER A 162 -22.49 8.30 34.05
N PHE A 163 -21.65 8.10 35.08
CA PHE A 163 -22.03 8.17 36.49
C PHE A 163 -21.39 9.39 37.12
N ASP A 164 -22.16 10.28 37.67
CA ASP A 164 -21.64 11.47 38.34
C ASP A 164 -22.11 11.42 39.81
N ALA A 165 -21.19 11.57 40.74
CA ALA A 165 -21.53 11.50 42.17
C ALA A 165 -22.55 12.57 42.54
N GLY A 166 -23.72 12.14 42.99
CA GLY A 166 -24.83 13.03 43.35
C GLY A 166 -25.68 13.54 42.20
N LYS A 167 -25.51 12.99 40.98
CA LYS A 167 -26.33 13.26 39.81
C LYS A 167 -26.90 11.97 39.20
N ASP A 168 -27.93 12.15 38.38
CA ASP A 168 -28.58 11.04 37.70
C ASP A 168 -27.64 10.40 36.66
N THR A 169 -27.73 9.07 36.50
CA THR A 169 -27.05 8.33 35.47
C THR A 169 -27.53 8.75 34.08
N THR A 170 -26.62 9.01 33.16
CA THR A 170 -26.96 9.34 31.78
C THR A 170 -26.31 8.37 30.78
N TYR A 171 -26.97 8.16 29.65
CA TYR A 171 -26.51 7.27 28.59
C TYR A 171 -26.34 8.05 27.29
N LEU A 172 -25.31 7.69 26.53
CA LEU A 172 -25.04 8.22 25.20
C LEU A 172 -24.80 7.06 24.24
N ASN A 173 -25.73 6.87 23.32
CA ASN A 173 -25.63 5.90 22.25
C ASN A 173 -25.16 6.61 20.98
N GLN A 174 -24.15 6.07 20.33
CA GLN A 174 -23.57 6.61 19.10
C GLN A 174 -23.54 5.52 18.04
N THR A 175 -24.05 5.82 16.85
CA THR A 175 -23.93 4.97 15.66
C THR A 175 -23.20 5.76 14.58
N SER A 176 -22.14 5.18 14.06
CA SER A 176 -21.36 5.77 12.98
C SER A 176 -21.47 4.92 11.72
N ASN A 177 -21.83 5.55 10.62
CA ASN A 177 -21.83 4.94 9.30
C ASN A 177 -20.83 5.70 8.42
N ASN A 178 -19.82 4.99 7.93
CA ASN A 178 -18.74 5.56 7.13
C ASN A 178 -18.75 4.95 5.75
N ILE A 179 -18.61 5.81 4.74
CA ILE A 179 -18.45 5.45 3.34
C ILE A 179 -17.14 6.06 2.87
N ASN A 180 -16.23 5.21 2.41
CA ASN A 180 -14.94 5.63 1.91
C ASN A 180 -14.79 5.17 0.46
N ARG A 181 -14.59 6.10 -0.46
CA ARG A 181 -14.32 5.84 -1.88
C ARG A 181 -12.87 6.16 -2.17
N PHE A 182 -12.18 5.24 -2.84
CA PHE A 182 -10.78 5.38 -3.19
C PHE A 182 -10.60 5.17 -4.69
N TYR A 183 -9.79 6.03 -5.29
CA TYR A 183 -9.35 5.94 -6.68
C TYR A 183 -7.83 5.97 -6.69
N ASN A 184 -7.23 4.84 -6.97
CA ASN A 184 -5.77 4.69 -6.95
C ASN A 184 -5.27 4.55 -8.38
N GLY A 185 -4.17 5.20 -8.68
CA GLY A 185 -3.44 5.07 -9.92
C GLY A 185 -1.95 4.86 -9.65
N PHE A 186 -1.35 3.98 -10.41
CA PHE A 186 0.06 3.63 -10.32
C PHE A 186 0.68 3.57 -11.71
N LEU A 187 1.88 4.10 -11.85
CA LEU A 187 2.69 4.01 -13.06
C LEU A 187 4.15 3.81 -12.68
N ARG A 188 4.76 2.77 -13.20
CA ARG A 188 6.19 2.55 -13.12
C ARG A 188 6.72 2.23 -14.52
N THR A 189 7.75 2.94 -14.96
CA THR A 189 8.38 2.70 -16.26
C THR A 189 9.87 2.93 -16.16
N GLY A 190 10.61 2.34 -17.05
CA GLY A 190 12.04 2.56 -17.13
C GLY A 190 12.69 1.76 -18.23
N PHE A 191 13.95 2.07 -18.46
CA PHE A 191 14.80 1.34 -19.38
C PHE A 191 16.20 1.16 -18.83
N THR A 192 16.89 0.14 -19.32
CA THR A 192 18.32 -0.06 -19.14
C THR A 192 18.95 -0.22 -20.52
N TYR A 193 20.03 0.51 -20.76
CA TYR A 193 20.82 0.41 -21.95
C TYR A 193 22.21 -0.15 -21.63
N ARG A 194 22.54 -1.33 -22.19
CA ARG A 194 23.85 -1.96 -22.05
C ARG A 194 24.80 -1.40 -23.10
N ILE A 195 25.65 -0.48 -22.66
CA ILE A 195 26.68 0.15 -23.54
C ILE A 195 27.61 -0.95 -24.07
N ASP A 196 28.11 -1.77 -23.15
CA ASP A 196 28.96 -2.93 -23.41
C ASP A 196 28.76 -4.00 -22.31
N LYS A 197 29.66 -5.01 -22.25
CA LYS A 197 29.55 -6.12 -21.26
C LYS A 197 29.78 -5.68 -19.82
N GLN A 198 30.43 -4.54 -19.61
CA GLN A 198 30.81 -4.03 -18.29
C GLN A 198 30.01 -2.82 -17.88
N ASN A 199 29.41 -2.08 -18.81
CA ASN A 199 28.79 -0.79 -18.58
C ASN A 199 27.32 -0.78 -18.97
N GLU A 200 26.47 -0.37 -18.05
CA GLU A 200 25.04 -0.17 -18.30
C GLU A 200 24.57 1.14 -17.66
N ILE A 201 23.65 1.80 -18.33
CA ILE A 201 22.95 2.97 -17.81
C ILE A 201 21.45 2.67 -17.75
N GLY A 202 20.82 3.05 -16.66
CA GLY A 202 19.41 2.89 -16.45
C GLY A 202 18.73 4.20 -16.11
N MET A 203 17.45 4.27 -16.47
CA MET A 203 16.55 5.31 -15.98
C MET A 203 15.22 4.67 -15.64
N SER A 204 14.65 5.05 -14.50
CA SER A 204 13.31 4.62 -14.12
C SER A 204 12.54 5.75 -13.48
N ALA A 205 11.24 5.73 -13.67
CA ALA A 205 10.30 6.63 -13.04
C ALA A 205 9.15 5.83 -12.42
N PHE A 206 8.67 6.32 -11.31
CA PHE A 206 7.55 5.79 -10.58
C PHE A 206 6.62 6.93 -10.20
N GLY A 207 5.32 6.72 -10.36
CA GLY A 207 4.28 7.63 -9.91
C GLY A 207 3.12 6.87 -9.32
N ALA A 208 2.56 7.39 -8.24
CA ALA A 208 1.34 6.91 -7.63
C ALA A 208 0.42 8.09 -7.30
N TYR A 209 -0.86 7.88 -7.49
CA TYR A 209 -1.90 8.85 -7.20
C TYR A 209 -3.05 8.21 -6.47
N ASN A 210 -3.51 8.85 -5.41
CA ASN A 210 -4.66 8.43 -4.65
C ASN A 210 -5.61 9.63 -4.48
N HIS A 211 -6.87 9.43 -4.85
CA HIS A 211 -7.98 10.31 -4.50
C HIS A 211 -8.90 9.59 -3.53
N PHE A 212 -9.27 10.24 -2.44
CA PHE A 212 -10.22 9.70 -1.50
C PHE A 212 -11.38 10.67 -1.25
N ASP A 213 -12.57 10.10 -1.18
CA ASP A 213 -13.81 10.75 -0.75
C ASP A 213 -14.38 9.94 0.42
N ARG A 214 -14.40 10.56 1.59
CA ARG A 214 -14.89 9.95 2.83
C ARG A 214 -16.10 10.70 3.33
N SER A 215 -17.16 9.98 3.62
CA SER A 215 -18.37 10.53 4.27
C SER A 215 -18.66 9.72 5.53
N SER A 216 -18.81 10.41 6.65
CA SER A 216 -19.14 9.82 7.94
C SER A 216 -20.42 10.47 8.47
N LEU A 217 -21.43 9.65 8.76
CA LEU A 217 -22.63 10.04 9.45
C LEU A 217 -22.60 9.46 10.87
N LEU A 218 -22.53 10.34 11.86
CA LEU A 218 -22.56 9.99 13.26
C LEU A 218 -23.89 10.42 13.87
N HIS A 219 -24.64 9.46 14.37
CA HIS A 219 -25.92 9.66 15.05
C HIS A 219 -25.71 9.50 16.56
N TYR A 220 -26.14 10.50 17.32
CA TYR A 220 -26.08 10.52 18.77
C TYR A 220 -27.49 10.46 19.35
N THR A 221 -27.72 9.61 20.36
CA THR A 221 -28.94 9.58 21.17
C THR A 221 -28.53 9.65 22.62
N SER A 222 -28.91 10.74 23.29
CA SER A 222 -28.74 10.92 24.73
C SER A 222 -29.99 10.48 25.46
N LEU A 223 -29.81 9.72 26.54
CA LEU A 223 -30.88 9.18 27.34
C LEU A 223 -30.68 9.60 28.83
N ASP A 224 -31.74 9.79 29.53
CA ASP A 224 -31.73 10.01 30.98
C ASP A 224 -31.61 8.69 31.77
N GLN A 225 -31.73 8.79 33.10
CA GLN A 225 -31.67 7.65 34.02
C GLN A 225 -32.75 6.59 33.77
N ASN A 226 -33.91 6.99 33.24
CA ASN A 226 -35.03 6.10 32.92
C ASN A 226 -34.90 5.48 31.54
N LYS A 227 -33.80 5.83 30.80
CA LYS A 227 -33.55 5.51 29.39
C LYS A 227 -34.51 6.19 28.41
N ASP A 228 -35.14 7.31 28.84
CA ASP A 228 -35.93 8.14 27.96
C ASP A 228 -35.00 9.04 27.11
N THR A 229 -35.31 9.17 25.82
CA THR A 229 -34.50 10.00 24.91
C THR A 229 -34.64 11.48 25.28
N THR A 230 -33.53 12.09 25.65
CA THR A 230 -33.47 13.53 25.99
C THR A 230 -33.02 14.39 24.84
N ASN A 231 -32.16 13.85 23.97
CA ASN A 231 -31.63 14.57 22.79
C ASN A 231 -31.21 13.62 21.71
N THR A 232 -31.36 14.05 20.45
CA THR A 232 -30.86 13.36 19.25
C THR A 232 -30.14 14.35 18.38
N ARG A 233 -28.95 13.99 17.90
CA ARG A 233 -28.12 14.82 17.05
C ARG A 233 -27.45 13.99 15.94
N ASN A 234 -27.39 14.56 14.75
CA ASN A 234 -26.63 14.03 13.65
C ASN A 234 -25.41 14.92 13.37
N ARG A 235 -24.28 14.30 13.08
CA ARG A 235 -23.07 14.97 12.60
C ARG A 235 -22.63 14.28 11.31
N THR A 236 -22.61 15.04 10.23
CA THR A 236 -22.01 14.58 8.98
C THR A 236 -20.64 15.21 8.83
N THR A 237 -19.65 14.39 8.47
CA THR A 237 -18.29 14.83 8.18
C THR A 237 -17.92 14.31 6.80
N ASN A 238 -17.54 15.21 5.90
CA ASN A 238 -17.05 14.87 4.57
C ASN A 238 -15.59 15.29 4.48
N SER A 239 -14.75 14.41 3.92
CA SER A 239 -13.33 14.66 3.69
C SER A 239 -12.97 14.24 2.27
N LEU A 240 -12.39 15.14 1.54
CA LEU A 240 -11.83 14.93 0.21
C LEU A 240 -10.33 15.14 0.28
N GLY A 241 -9.57 14.35 -0.42
CA GLY A 241 -8.12 14.55 -0.49
C GLY A 241 -7.51 13.84 -1.68
N ASP A 242 -6.40 14.41 -2.09
CA ASP A 242 -5.56 13.92 -3.16
C ASP A 242 -4.14 13.73 -2.61
N MET A 243 -3.53 12.63 -2.99
CA MET A 243 -2.12 12.38 -2.72
C MET A 243 -1.45 11.95 -4.02
N ALA A 244 -0.32 12.56 -4.34
CA ALA A 244 0.53 12.15 -5.43
C ALA A 244 1.95 11.93 -4.93
N PHE A 245 2.51 10.82 -5.32
CA PHE A 245 3.91 10.47 -5.09
C PHE A 245 4.60 10.20 -6.41
N TYR A 246 5.82 10.67 -6.58
CA TYR A 246 6.63 10.38 -7.76
C TYR A 246 8.11 10.32 -7.40
N ASN A 247 8.81 9.46 -8.11
CA ASN A 247 10.25 9.28 -8.00
C ASN A 247 10.85 9.04 -9.40
N ALA A 248 12.03 9.55 -9.65
CA ALA A 248 12.81 9.24 -10.83
C ALA A 248 14.25 8.95 -10.44
N THR A 249 14.82 7.93 -11.04
CA THR A 249 16.19 7.47 -10.75
C THR A 249 16.94 7.29 -12.06
N ILE A 250 18.17 7.77 -12.08
CA ILE A 250 19.16 7.47 -13.13
C ILE A 250 20.30 6.73 -12.46
N ASP A 251 20.72 5.60 -13.01
CA ASP A 251 21.78 4.79 -12.49
C ASP A 251 22.78 4.40 -13.60
N TYR A 252 24.03 4.33 -13.20
CA TYR A 252 25.11 3.77 -14.00
C TYR A 252 25.78 2.66 -13.22
N LYS A 253 25.98 1.52 -13.87
CA LYS A 253 26.63 0.38 -13.28
C LYS A 253 27.82 -0.06 -14.09
N HIS A 254 28.95 -0.20 -13.41
CA HIS A 254 30.17 -0.76 -13.96
C HIS A 254 30.51 -2.10 -13.28
N LYS A 255 30.74 -3.14 -14.08
CA LYS A 255 31.18 -4.46 -13.59
C LYS A 255 32.69 -4.54 -13.73
N PHE A 256 33.38 -4.54 -12.58
CA PHE A 256 34.81 -4.81 -12.56
C PHE A 256 35.01 -6.30 -12.83
N VAL A 257 35.89 -6.63 -13.82
CA VAL A 257 36.29 -8.00 -14.03
C VAL A 257 37.37 -8.29 -12.99
N ALA A 258 37.14 -9.29 -12.13
CA ALA A 258 38.21 -9.82 -11.29
C ALA A 258 39.16 -10.61 -12.23
N ASP A 259 40.43 -10.22 -12.26
CA ASP A 259 41.48 -10.98 -12.91
C ASP A 259 41.66 -12.36 -12.29
#